data_c9f8d38a4f2dcf1a8c31c08ec331c08e
#
_entry.id   c9f8d38a4f2dcf1a8c31c08ec331c08e
#
_cell.length_a   1.000
_cell.length_b   1.000
_cell.length_c   1.000
_cell.angle_alpha   90.00
_cell.angle_beta   90.00
_cell.angle_gamma   90.00
#
_symmetry.space_group_name_H-M   'P 1'
#
loop_
_entity.id
_entity.type
_entity.pdbx_description
1 polymer ?
#
loop_
_entity_poly.entity_id
_entity_poly.type
_entity_poly.pdbx_seq_one_letter_code
_entity_poly.pdbx_strand_id
1 'polypeptide(L)'
;MKMKALITASISDKILKELGTLMEVTYESWRDTGIIYLDAKELIEKLKGYDIFITAADDLKKSELFDNTNLKLIVSCRGDPFNVNLNAAKRNNIPVIFTPHRNVDAVAELTIGFMISLVRNLSQLNRFLHSEEFEIIDFKDWIQHYNRFIGIELLNKTVGIIGFGQIGRRVAERLKSFGVNFLIYDPFLPDEIINEIGKKVDIDTLMRNSDIITIHAAATEENDNLINQERIAIMKNTAYLLNLAKGSLVDYEALFKALKEKKIAGAALDVFPLEPIDEDNEFLKLDNVIVSPHIGGNTKEVIERQSNMLLQDIKLWINNKKPKHILNPEVLNESENKDRPHYIRIDDLKKKILDTCKKLLDDGHVIGSAGNVSVRVKDNDEELILITPSNVNYDDMKLDDILLIDFNGKVVQGVRNPSVEKHLHLGIYKAREDVNAIIHSHGIYSTILSTLNLSLPPVMEELVPYLGGEIACAKYGEAGTEELAELVLSSLEEKNAVILANHGNICCGSHLEGAYTVLQYLERGAKVYYLAKLIKDPNLLPEDTIDYEKDIFEIFKESKKI
;
A
#
# COMPACT_ATOMS: atom_id res chain seq x y z
N MET A 1 27.37 -15.72 -16.72
CA MET A 1 26.22 -16.58 -17.10
C MET A 1 25.06 -15.69 -17.52
N LYS A 2 24.22 -16.12 -18.48
CA LYS A 2 22.98 -15.39 -18.79
C LYS A 2 22.04 -15.49 -17.57
N MET A 3 21.32 -14.41 -17.26
CA MET A 3 20.26 -14.44 -16.25
C MET A 3 19.16 -15.42 -16.66
N LYS A 4 18.50 -16.05 -15.68
CA LYS A 4 17.40 -17.01 -15.89
C LYS A 4 16.08 -16.38 -15.50
N ALA A 5 15.09 -16.45 -16.38
CA ALA A 5 13.75 -15.93 -16.14
C ALA A 5 12.71 -17.05 -16.16
N LEU A 6 11.85 -17.10 -15.14
CA LEU A 6 10.59 -17.84 -15.16
C LEU A 6 9.47 -16.87 -15.57
N ILE A 7 8.66 -17.27 -16.53
CA ILE A 7 7.53 -16.48 -17.05
C ILE A 7 6.26 -17.31 -16.93
N THR A 8 5.38 -16.94 -16.01
CA THR A 8 4.04 -17.52 -15.84
C THR A 8 2.95 -16.64 -16.46
N ALA A 9 3.27 -15.37 -16.73
CA ALA A 9 2.36 -14.46 -17.45
C ALA A 9 2.25 -14.80 -18.94
N SER A 10 1.13 -14.43 -19.56
CA SER A 10 0.98 -14.52 -21.03
C SER A 10 1.76 -13.42 -21.72
N ILE A 11 2.69 -13.81 -22.56
CA ILE A 11 3.58 -12.93 -23.35
C ILE A 11 3.39 -13.25 -24.83
N SER A 12 3.44 -12.23 -25.70
CA SER A 12 3.35 -12.46 -27.15
C SER A 12 4.59 -13.18 -27.67
N ASP A 13 4.42 -14.09 -28.63
CA ASP A 13 5.50 -14.91 -29.20
C ASP A 13 6.68 -14.10 -29.71
N LYS A 14 6.42 -12.94 -30.32
CA LYS A 14 7.45 -12.01 -30.79
C LYS A 14 8.35 -11.56 -29.63
N ILE A 15 7.74 -11.13 -28.53
CA ILE A 15 8.48 -10.61 -27.37
C ILE A 15 9.15 -11.73 -26.60
N LEU A 16 8.51 -12.90 -26.52
CA LEU A 16 9.11 -14.10 -25.92
C LEU A 16 10.43 -14.50 -26.61
N LYS A 17 10.45 -14.49 -27.96
CA LYS A 17 11.67 -14.72 -28.75
C LYS A 17 12.75 -13.66 -28.46
N GLU A 18 12.35 -12.40 -28.34
CA GLU A 18 13.28 -11.30 -28.06
C GLU A 18 13.86 -11.38 -26.63
N LEU A 19 13.05 -11.73 -25.62
CA LEU A 19 13.54 -12.01 -24.25
C LEU A 19 14.54 -13.16 -24.25
N GLY A 20 14.33 -14.21 -25.06
CA GLY A 20 15.25 -15.33 -25.21
C GLY A 20 16.64 -14.95 -25.75
N THR A 21 16.78 -13.81 -26.44
CA THR A 21 18.07 -13.27 -26.83
C THR A 21 18.82 -12.62 -25.67
N LEU A 22 18.08 -12.06 -24.71
CA LEU A 22 18.62 -11.32 -23.56
C LEU A 22 18.94 -12.23 -22.37
N MET A 23 18.13 -13.28 -22.15
CA MET A 23 18.21 -14.18 -21.00
C MET A 23 17.81 -15.61 -21.35
N GLU A 24 18.06 -16.54 -20.45
CA GLU A 24 17.52 -17.90 -20.52
C GLU A 24 16.09 -17.89 -20.01
N VAL A 25 15.13 -18.28 -20.86
CA VAL A 25 13.69 -18.16 -20.56
C VAL A 25 13.06 -19.54 -20.38
N THR A 26 12.38 -19.75 -19.24
CA THR A 26 11.41 -20.81 -19.02
C THR A 26 10.02 -20.20 -19.10
N TYR A 27 9.22 -20.61 -20.07
CA TYR A 27 7.87 -20.10 -20.31
C TYR A 27 6.81 -21.14 -19.98
N GLU A 28 5.99 -20.84 -18.98
CA GLU A 28 4.92 -21.71 -18.48
C GLU A 28 3.68 -20.86 -18.18
N SER A 29 3.13 -20.23 -19.24
CA SER A 29 1.96 -19.34 -19.08
C SER A 29 0.80 -20.06 -18.38
N TRP A 30 0.22 -19.41 -17.37
CA TRP A 30 -0.95 -19.91 -16.67
C TRP A 30 -2.13 -20.21 -17.62
N ARG A 31 -2.19 -19.55 -18.77
CA ARG A 31 -3.22 -19.79 -19.79
C ARG A 31 -3.03 -21.13 -20.49
N ASP A 32 -1.77 -21.55 -20.66
CA ASP A 32 -1.43 -22.79 -21.38
C ASP A 32 -1.38 -23.97 -20.42
N THR A 33 -0.89 -23.73 -19.20
CA THR A 33 -0.70 -24.78 -18.19
C THR A 33 -1.91 -24.98 -17.26
N GLY A 34 -2.76 -23.95 -17.09
CA GLY A 34 -3.81 -23.93 -16.07
C GLY A 34 -3.29 -23.76 -14.65
N ILE A 35 -1.98 -23.52 -14.45
CA ILE A 35 -1.35 -23.44 -13.14
C ILE A 35 -1.16 -22.00 -12.72
N ILE A 36 -1.63 -21.66 -11.50
CA ILE A 36 -1.38 -20.41 -10.79
C ILE A 36 -0.83 -20.77 -9.41
N TYR A 37 0.33 -20.24 -9.06
CA TYR A 37 0.97 -20.49 -7.77
C TYR A 37 0.37 -19.56 -6.69
N LEU A 38 -0.46 -20.13 -5.82
CA LEU A 38 -1.12 -19.44 -4.70
C LEU A 38 -0.44 -19.73 -3.36
N ASP A 39 0.29 -20.87 -3.26
CA ASP A 39 1.06 -21.22 -2.08
C ASP A 39 2.50 -20.73 -2.18
N ALA A 40 2.95 -19.99 -1.14
CA ALA A 40 4.29 -19.39 -1.15
C ALA A 40 5.41 -20.43 -1.15
N LYS A 41 5.25 -21.58 -0.47
CA LYS A 41 6.29 -22.62 -0.41
C LYS A 41 6.47 -23.29 -1.76
N GLU A 42 5.36 -23.57 -2.45
CA GLU A 42 5.40 -24.11 -3.80
C GLU A 42 6.08 -23.14 -4.77
N LEU A 43 5.76 -21.84 -4.68
CA LEU A 43 6.37 -20.83 -5.52
C LEU A 43 7.85 -20.61 -5.21
N ILE A 44 8.26 -20.64 -3.94
CA ILE A 44 9.68 -20.57 -3.51
C ILE A 44 10.47 -21.71 -4.15
N GLU A 45 9.94 -22.94 -4.07
CA GLU A 45 10.60 -24.12 -4.66
C GLU A 45 10.72 -23.98 -6.19
N LYS A 46 9.67 -23.48 -6.84
CA LYS A 46 9.64 -23.24 -8.29
C LYS A 46 10.65 -22.16 -8.72
N LEU A 47 10.84 -21.13 -7.91
CA LEU A 47 11.73 -20.01 -8.21
C LEU A 47 13.23 -20.29 -7.96
N LYS A 48 13.58 -21.47 -7.43
CA LYS A 48 14.98 -21.82 -7.20
C LYS A 48 15.79 -21.79 -8.50
N GLY A 49 16.85 -20.97 -8.49
CA GLY A 49 17.76 -20.83 -9.61
C GLY A 49 17.32 -19.85 -10.70
N TYR A 50 16.24 -19.11 -10.50
CA TYR A 50 15.82 -18.01 -11.37
C TYR A 50 16.22 -16.65 -10.79
N ASP A 51 16.65 -15.74 -11.67
CA ASP A 51 17.00 -14.35 -11.35
C ASP A 51 15.82 -13.40 -11.55
N ILE A 52 14.90 -13.72 -12.47
CA ILE A 52 13.80 -12.86 -12.89
C ILE A 52 12.50 -13.66 -12.85
N PHE A 53 11.45 -13.08 -12.27
CA PHE A 53 10.11 -13.64 -12.29
C PHE A 53 9.13 -12.70 -12.97
N ILE A 54 8.46 -13.19 -14.04
CA ILE A 54 7.45 -12.43 -14.81
C ILE A 54 6.10 -13.12 -14.60
N THR A 55 5.22 -12.46 -13.85
CA THR A 55 3.94 -13.02 -13.40
C THR A 55 2.75 -12.12 -13.75
N ALA A 56 1.54 -12.68 -13.66
CA ALA A 56 0.29 -11.93 -13.72
C ALA A 56 -0.69 -12.32 -12.61
N ALA A 57 -0.76 -13.60 -12.26
CA ALA A 57 -1.80 -14.16 -11.37
C ALA A 57 -1.27 -14.77 -10.08
N ASP A 58 0.03 -15.10 -10.03
CA ASP A 58 0.63 -15.77 -8.87
C ASP A 58 0.65 -14.87 -7.63
N ASP A 59 0.58 -15.48 -6.45
CA ASP A 59 0.53 -14.74 -5.17
C ASP A 59 1.93 -14.54 -4.56
N LEU A 60 2.39 -13.29 -4.54
CA LEU A 60 3.64 -12.84 -3.95
C LEU A 60 3.40 -11.96 -2.70
N LYS A 61 2.31 -12.18 -1.95
CA LYS A 61 2.00 -11.35 -0.76
C LYS A 61 2.83 -11.71 0.46
N LYS A 62 3.25 -12.98 0.60
CA LYS A 62 4.00 -13.44 1.77
C LYS A 62 5.46 -13.02 1.69
N SER A 63 5.98 -12.42 2.76
CA SER A 63 7.37 -11.92 2.82
C SER A 63 8.41 -13.05 2.70
N GLU A 64 8.12 -14.23 3.24
CA GLU A 64 9.02 -15.40 3.19
C GLU A 64 9.48 -15.78 1.76
N LEU A 65 8.67 -15.43 0.74
CA LEU A 65 9.03 -15.66 -0.65
C LEU A 65 10.27 -14.84 -1.05
N PHE A 66 10.34 -13.60 -0.62
CA PHE A 66 11.44 -12.70 -0.95
C PHE A 66 12.72 -13.06 -0.20
N ASP A 67 12.59 -13.55 1.04
CA ASP A 67 13.70 -13.92 1.90
C ASP A 67 14.35 -15.26 1.46
N ASN A 68 13.61 -16.12 0.78
CA ASN A 68 14.05 -17.47 0.39
C ASN A 68 14.29 -17.65 -1.13
N THR A 69 14.31 -16.57 -1.90
CA THR A 69 14.61 -16.59 -3.33
C THR A 69 15.79 -15.68 -3.67
N ASN A 70 16.47 -15.97 -4.78
CA ASN A 70 17.57 -15.14 -5.30
C ASN A 70 17.11 -14.21 -6.43
N LEU A 71 15.85 -13.78 -6.40
CA LEU A 71 15.29 -12.92 -7.43
C LEU A 71 15.98 -11.55 -7.44
N LYS A 72 16.31 -11.09 -8.64
CA LYS A 72 16.90 -9.78 -8.92
C LYS A 72 15.89 -8.80 -9.52
N LEU A 73 14.79 -9.32 -10.06
CA LEU A 73 13.73 -8.54 -10.69
C LEU A 73 12.40 -9.30 -10.64
N ILE A 74 11.34 -8.60 -10.29
CA ILE A 74 9.97 -9.06 -10.46
C ILE A 74 9.28 -8.17 -11.49
N VAL A 75 8.53 -8.78 -12.42
CA VAL A 75 7.70 -8.07 -13.40
C VAL A 75 6.26 -8.55 -13.25
N SER A 76 5.38 -7.67 -12.80
CA SER A 76 3.95 -7.95 -12.71
C SER A 76 3.23 -7.44 -13.94
N CYS A 77 2.65 -8.35 -14.72
CA CYS A 77 1.81 -8.04 -15.88
C CYS A 77 0.42 -7.57 -15.45
N ARG A 78 0.35 -6.62 -14.51
CA ARG A 78 -0.88 -6.02 -13.99
C ARG A 78 -0.79 -4.50 -14.03
N GLY A 79 -1.94 -3.85 -14.15
CA GLY A 79 -2.03 -2.39 -14.03
C GLY A 79 -1.99 -1.93 -12.56
N ASP A 80 -2.46 -2.80 -11.67
CA ASP A 80 -2.41 -2.66 -10.22
C ASP A 80 -1.94 -4.01 -9.63
N PRO A 81 -0.66 -4.14 -9.25
CA PRO A 81 -0.07 -5.40 -8.82
C PRO A 81 -0.29 -5.68 -7.32
N PHE A 82 -1.54 -5.74 -6.88
CA PHE A 82 -1.94 -6.10 -5.51
C PHE A 82 -1.48 -7.50 -5.07
N ASN A 83 -1.01 -8.32 -6.01
CA ASN A 83 -0.47 -9.65 -5.76
C ASN A 83 1.00 -9.64 -5.31
N VAL A 84 1.67 -8.49 -5.22
CA VAL A 84 3.08 -8.36 -4.85
C VAL A 84 3.22 -7.59 -3.54
N ASN A 85 3.95 -8.15 -2.57
CA ASN A 85 4.31 -7.45 -1.34
C ASN A 85 5.47 -6.49 -1.61
N LEU A 86 5.13 -5.23 -1.91
CA LEU A 86 6.12 -4.20 -2.21
C LEU A 86 7.09 -3.91 -1.06
N ASN A 87 6.61 -3.98 0.18
CA ASN A 87 7.47 -3.76 1.35
C ASN A 87 8.52 -4.87 1.49
N ALA A 88 8.14 -6.11 1.25
CA ALA A 88 9.09 -7.22 1.23
C ALA A 88 10.07 -7.12 0.04
N ALA A 89 9.59 -6.74 -1.14
CA ALA A 89 10.44 -6.50 -2.31
C ALA A 89 11.48 -5.39 -2.03
N LYS A 90 11.06 -4.29 -1.38
CA LYS A 90 11.96 -3.19 -0.97
C LYS A 90 13.04 -3.67 -0.01
N ARG A 91 12.66 -4.38 1.07
CA ARG A 91 13.63 -4.90 2.06
C ARG A 91 14.68 -5.83 1.44
N ASN A 92 14.31 -6.54 0.38
CA ASN A 92 15.20 -7.46 -0.34
C ASN A 92 15.85 -6.84 -1.58
N ASN A 93 15.75 -5.52 -1.76
CA ASN A 93 16.31 -4.78 -2.89
C ASN A 93 15.90 -5.36 -4.26
N ILE A 94 14.67 -5.88 -4.36
CA ILE A 94 14.15 -6.44 -5.59
C ILE A 94 13.27 -5.40 -6.29
N PRO A 95 13.68 -4.85 -7.44
CA PRO A 95 12.85 -3.95 -8.23
C PRO A 95 11.61 -4.66 -8.75
N VAL A 96 10.47 -3.95 -8.71
CA VAL A 96 9.17 -4.43 -9.20
C VAL A 96 8.70 -3.56 -10.34
N ILE A 97 8.77 -4.10 -11.55
CA ILE A 97 8.22 -3.50 -12.77
C ILE A 97 6.75 -3.93 -12.90
N PHE A 98 5.89 -3.02 -13.41
CA PHE A 98 4.49 -3.30 -13.66
C PHE A 98 4.04 -2.75 -15.01
N THR A 99 2.81 -3.05 -15.43
CA THR A 99 2.29 -2.64 -16.75
C THR A 99 1.02 -1.80 -16.59
N PRO A 100 1.15 -0.50 -16.19
CA PRO A 100 0.02 0.37 -15.97
C PRO A 100 -0.77 0.63 -17.27
N HIS A 101 -2.07 0.84 -17.13
CA HIS A 101 -2.94 1.26 -18.22
C HIS A 101 -3.01 0.32 -19.45
N ARG A 102 -2.44 -0.90 -19.35
CA ARG A 102 -2.39 -1.85 -20.47
C ARG A 102 -3.76 -2.25 -21.04
N ASN A 103 -4.80 -2.22 -20.19
CA ASN A 103 -6.15 -2.69 -20.49
C ASN A 103 -7.21 -1.57 -20.63
N VAL A 104 -6.80 -0.30 -20.63
CA VAL A 104 -7.74 0.85 -20.63
C VAL A 104 -8.72 0.77 -21.80
N ASP A 105 -8.23 0.54 -23.02
CA ASP A 105 -9.07 0.45 -24.22
C ASP A 105 -10.00 -0.77 -24.19
N ALA A 106 -9.47 -1.93 -23.77
CA ALA A 106 -10.25 -3.16 -23.70
C ALA A 106 -11.42 -3.06 -22.72
N VAL A 107 -11.17 -2.53 -21.51
CA VAL A 107 -12.24 -2.34 -20.50
C VAL A 107 -13.26 -1.32 -20.98
N ALA A 108 -12.82 -0.23 -21.60
CA ALA A 108 -13.73 0.78 -22.15
C ALA A 108 -14.63 0.22 -23.26
N GLU A 109 -14.09 -0.61 -24.14
CA GLU A 109 -14.85 -1.26 -25.21
C GLU A 109 -15.85 -2.27 -24.67
N LEU A 110 -15.45 -3.11 -23.72
CA LEU A 110 -16.37 -4.06 -23.07
C LEU A 110 -17.49 -3.32 -22.33
N THR A 111 -17.18 -2.21 -21.65
CA THR A 111 -18.18 -1.36 -20.98
C THR A 111 -19.26 -0.89 -21.96
N ILE A 112 -18.85 -0.39 -23.12
CA ILE A 112 -19.79 0.07 -24.15
C ILE A 112 -20.57 -1.09 -24.75
N GLY A 113 -19.90 -2.21 -25.00
CA GLY A 113 -20.54 -3.44 -25.48
C GLY A 113 -21.62 -3.93 -24.51
N PHE A 114 -21.36 -3.95 -23.22
CA PHE A 114 -22.35 -4.29 -22.19
C PHE A 114 -23.47 -3.26 -22.11
N MET A 115 -23.16 -1.97 -22.20
CA MET A 115 -24.16 -0.91 -22.20
C MET A 115 -25.13 -1.08 -23.34
N ILE A 116 -24.65 -1.27 -24.57
CA ILE A 116 -25.49 -1.51 -25.75
C ILE A 116 -26.26 -2.81 -25.59
N SER A 117 -25.65 -3.89 -25.13
CA SER A 117 -26.30 -5.18 -24.95
C SER A 117 -27.46 -5.11 -23.94
N LEU A 118 -27.27 -4.35 -22.82
CA LEU A 118 -28.33 -4.13 -21.83
C LEU A 118 -29.52 -3.33 -22.42
N VAL A 119 -29.24 -2.14 -22.96
CA VAL A 119 -30.31 -1.22 -23.42
C VAL A 119 -31.04 -1.75 -24.64
N ARG A 120 -30.47 -2.68 -25.42
CA ARG A 120 -31.07 -3.30 -26.58
C ARG A 120 -31.52 -4.75 -26.35
N ASN A 121 -31.44 -5.25 -25.10
CA ASN A 121 -31.81 -6.60 -24.69
C ASN A 121 -31.12 -7.72 -25.50
N LEU A 122 -29.89 -7.47 -26.02
CA LEU A 122 -29.22 -8.39 -26.97
C LEU A 122 -28.94 -9.75 -26.35
N SER A 123 -28.43 -9.80 -25.12
CA SER A 123 -28.12 -11.04 -24.43
C SER A 123 -29.39 -11.85 -24.13
N GLN A 124 -30.47 -11.20 -23.73
CA GLN A 124 -31.77 -11.84 -23.45
C GLN A 124 -32.38 -12.38 -24.71
N LEU A 125 -32.42 -11.55 -25.79
CA LEU A 125 -32.95 -11.93 -27.06
C LEU A 125 -32.23 -13.13 -27.68
N ASN A 126 -30.88 -13.11 -27.66
CA ASN A 126 -30.08 -14.21 -28.16
C ASN A 126 -30.37 -15.51 -27.41
N ARG A 127 -30.42 -15.44 -26.04
CA ARG A 127 -30.74 -16.59 -25.20
C ARG A 127 -32.12 -17.14 -25.49
N PHE A 128 -33.12 -16.27 -25.64
CA PHE A 128 -34.49 -16.65 -25.96
C PHE A 128 -34.60 -17.35 -27.32
N LEU A 129 -33.98 -16.79 -28.39
CA LEU A 129 -34.03 -17.37 -29.75
C LEU A 129 -33.34 -18.74 -29.85
N HIS A 130 -32.45 -19.09 -28.90
CA HIS A 130 -31.78 -20.40 -28.85
C HIS A 130 -32.38 -21.34 -27.79
N SER A 131 -33.45 -20.91 -27.10
CA SER A 131 -34.15 -21.74 -26.11
C SER A 131 -35.27 -22.56 -26.74
N GLU A 132 -35.72 -23.61 -26.06
CA GLU A 132 -36.88 -24.40 -26.41
C GLU A 132 -38.20 -23.61 -26.29
N GLU A 133 -38.17 -22.43 -25.63
CA GLU A 133 -39.34 -21.54 -25.52
C GLU A 133 -39.61 -20.74 -26.79
N PHE A 134 -38.66 -20.71 -27.73
CA PHE A 134 -38.81 -19.97 -28.97
C PHE A 134 -39.62 -20.79 -30.00
N GLU A 135 -40.87 -20.39 -30.19
CA GLU A 135 -41.78 -20.95 -31.18
C GLU A 135 -42.52 -19.80 -31.91
N ILE A 136 -42.65 -19.89 -33.22
CA ILE A 136 -43.47 -18.99 -34.02
C ILE A 136 -44.41 -19.85 -34.85
N ILE A 137 -45.68 -19.84 -34.47
CA ILE A 137 -46.74 -20.54 -35.21
C ILE A 137 -47.41 -19.60 -36.20
N ASP A 138 -47.61 -18.35 -35.80
CA ASP A 138 -48.24 -17.32 -36.60
C ASP A 138 -47.60 -15.93 -36.43
N PHE A 139 -48.13 -14.93 -37.14
CA PHE A 139 -47.65 -13.56 -37.09
C PHE A 139 -47.95 -12.88 -35.76
N LYS A 140 -48.92 -13.36 -35.01
CA LYS A 140 -49.26 -12.84 -33.69
C LYS A 140 -48.17 -13.20 -32.64
N ASP A 141 -47.67 -14.43 -32.73
CA ASP A 141 -46.54 -14.86 -31.89
C ASP A 141 -45.30 -14.01 -32.17
N TRP A 142 -45.03 -13.76 -33.48
CA TRP A 142 -43.92 -12.87 -33.84
C TRP A 142 -44.08 -11.46 -33.25
N ILE A 143 -45.28 -10.87 -33.30
CA ILE A 143 -45.55 -9.55 -32.69
C ILE A 143 -45.35 -9.58 -31.18
N GLN A 144 -45.73 -10.65 -30.49
CA GLN A 144 -45.52 -10.77 -29.04
C GLN A 144 -44.01 -10.80 -28.70
N HIS A 145 -43.22 -11.58 -29.42
CA HIS A 145 -41.78 -11.64 -29.24
C HIS A 145 -41.09 -10.30 -29.59
N TYR A 146 -41.51 -9.67 -30.67
CA TYR A 146 -41.03 -8.34 -31.06
C TYR A 146 -41.28 -7.30 -29.96
N ASN A 147 -42.44 -7.27 -29.36
CA ASN A 147 -42.81 -6.34 -28.31
C ASN A 147 -42.11 -6.67 -26.97
N ARG A 148 -41.80 -7.93 -26.69
CA ARG A 148 -41.12 -8.37 -25.44
C ARG A 148 -39.73 -7.76 -25.32
N PHE A 149 -39.05 -7.51 -26.43
CA PHE A 149 -37.65 -7.05 -26.46
C PHE A 149 -37.46 -5.61 -26.92
N ILE A 150 -38.46 -4.75 -26.69
CA ILE A 150 -38.33 -3.31 -26.99
C ILE A 150 -37.19 -2.75 -26.16
N GLY A 151 -36.14 -2.22 -26.81
CA GLY A 151 -35.00 -1.56 -26.19
C GLY A 151 -35.12 -0.04 -26.15
N ILE A 152 -34.10 0.62 -25.65
CA ILE A 152 -33.96 2.09 -25.65
C ILE A 152 -32.72 2.51 -26.42
N GLU A 153 -32.72 3.74 -26.94
CA GLU A 153 -31.54 4.38 -27.55
C GLU A 153 -30.70 5.11 -26.52
N LEU A 154 -29.41 5.25 -26.79
CA LEU A 154 -28.50 6.01 -25.93
C LEU A 154 -28.63 7.54 -26.11
N LEU A 155 -29.11 7.98 -27.27
CA LEU A 155 -29.29 9.40 -27.59
C LEU A 155 -30.07 10.12 -26.49
N ASN A 156 -29.52 11.23 -26.00
CA ASN A 156 -30.07 12.06 -24.91
C ASN A 156 -30.19 11.37 -23.52
N LYS A 157 -29.66 10.14 -23.36
CA LYS A 157 -29.62 9.49 -22.07
C LYS A 157 -28.51 10.10 -21.18
N THR A 158 -28.70 10.02 -19.90
CA THR A 158 -27.70 10.46 -18.92
C THR A 158 -26.88 9.25 -18.46
N VAL A 159 -25.57 9.31 -18.70
CA VAL A 159 -24.61 8.31 -18.25
C VAL A 159 -23.87 8.85 -17.04
N GLY A 160 -24.00 8.18 -15.89
CA GLY A 160 -23.26 8.44 -14.67
C GLY A 160 -21.94 7.67 -14.68
N ILE A 161 -20.82 8.37 -14.54
CA ILE A 161 -19.48 7.76 -14.47
C ILE A 161 -18.94 7.96 -13.07
N ILE A 162 -18.69 6.86 -12.36
CA ILE A 162 -18.09 6.84 -11.03
C ILE A 162 -16.61 6.48 -11.15
N GLY A 163 -15.72 7.45 -10.87
CA GLY A 163 -14.28 7.36 -11.15
C GLY A 163 -13.93 7.81 -12.58
N PHE A 164 -13.28 8.98 -12.69
CA PHE A 164 -12.93 9.60 -13.98
C PHE A 164 -11.42 9.52 -14.27
N GLY A 165 -10.82 8.38 -13.93
CA GLY A 165 -9.44 8.02 -14.29
C GLY A 165 -9.30 7.69 -15.78
N GLN A 166 -8.26 6.95 -16.16
CA GLN A 166 -7.96 6.62 -17.55
C GLN A 166 -9.11 5.85 -18.24
N ILE A 167 -9.73 4.87 -17.54
CA ILE A 167 -10.83 4.08 -18.11
C ILE A 167 -12.09 4.93 -18.24
N GLY A 168 -12.50 5.64 -17.15
CA GLY A 168 -13.71 6.47 -17.19
C GLY A 168 -13.66 7.55 -18.28
N ARG A 169 -12.50 8.19 -18.47
CA ARG A 169 -12.27 9.15 -19.56
C ARG A 169 -12.39 8.50 -20.93
N ARG A 170 -11.82 7.31 -21.11
CA ARG A 170 -11.87 6.57 -22.38
C ARG A 170 -13.28 6.11 -22.72
N VAL A 171 -14.08 5.73 -21.71
CA VAL A 171 -15.51 5.43 -21.88
C VAL A 171 -16.27 6.67 -22.31
N ALA A 172 -16.07 7.80 -21.63
CA ALA A 172 -16.73 9.06 -21.98
C ALA A 172 -16.38 9.53 -23.40
N GLU A 173 -15.10 9.49 -23.78
CA GLU A 173 -14.62 9.83 -25.13
C GLU A 173 -15.35 9.04 -26.21
N ARG A 174 -15.48 7.72 -26.06
CA ARG A 174 -16.16 6.85 -27.03
C ARG A 174 -17.67 7.06 -27.03
N LEU A 175 -18.28 7.26 -25.86
CA LEU A 175 -19.72 7.47 -25.75
C LEU A 175 -20.19 8.84 -26.24
N LYS A 176 -19.30 9.82 -26.33
CA LYS A 176 -19.64 11.15 -26.86
C LYS A 176 -20.35 11.11 -28.23
N SER A 177 -19.94 10.17 -29.07
CA SER A 177 -20.55 10.00 -30.43
C SER A 177 -21.98 9.45 -30.39
N PHE A 178 -22.45 8.90 -29.27
CA PHE A 178 -23.82 8.44 -29.10
C PHE A 178 -24.80 9.54 -28.64
N GLY A 179 -24.29 10.76 -28.41
CA GLY A 179 -25.14 11.91 -28.01
C GLY A 179 -25.70 11.79 -26.58
N VAL A 180 -24.95 11.16 -25.67
CA VAL A 180 -25.31 11.05 -24.26
C VAL A 180 -24.91 12.30 -23.46
N ASN A 181 -25.55 12.51 -22.31
CA ASN A 181 -25.16 13.48 -21.31
C ASN A 181 -24.34 12.79 -20.22
N PHE A 182 -23.31 13.45 -19.65
CA PHE A 182 -22.51 12.87 -18.60
C PHE A 182 -22.72 13.56 -17.26
N LEU A 183 -22.96 12.74 -16.20
CA LEU A 183 -22.78 13.09 -14.80
C LEU A 183 -21.55 12.34 -14.30
N ILE A 184 -20.61 13.05 -13.66
CA ILE A 184 -19.32 12.46 -13.29
C ILE A 184 -19.09 12.69 -11.80
N TYR A 185 -18.77 11.61 -11.10
CA TYR A 185 -18.31 11.64 -9.72
C TYR A 185 -16.86 11.19 -9.65
N ASP A 186 -15.98 12.09 -9.26
CA ASP A 186 -14.59 11.82 -8.91
C ASP A 186 -14.16 12.85 -7.85
N PRO A 187 -13.90 12.44 -6.60
CA PRO A 187 -13.57 13.36 -5.52
C PRO A 187 -12.16 13.95 -5.63
N PHE A 188 -11.28 13.34 -6.43
CA PHE A 188 -9.86 13.71 -6.51
C PHE A 188 -9.54 14.64 -7.69
N LEU A 189 -10.41 14.68 -8.69
CA LEU A 189 -10.17 15.51 -9.88
C LEU A 189 -10.77 16.91 -9.74
N PRO A 190 -10.06 17.94 -10.22
CA PRO A 190 -10.59 19.32 -10.30
C PRO A 190 -11.82 19.41 -11.20
N ASP A 191 -12.70 20.35 -10.87
CA ASP A 191 -13.96 20.57 -11.60
C ASP A 191 -13.71 20.94 -13.06
N GLU A 192 -12.66 21.72 -13.34
CA GLU A 192 -12.28 22.18 -14.68
C GLU A 192 -12.06 21.01 -15.63
N ILE A 193 -11.37 19.96 -15.18
CA ILE A 193 -11.07 18.77 -16.00
C ILE A 193 -12.34 17.98 -16.32
N ILE A 194 -13.25 17.88 -15.35
CA ILE A 194 -14.50 17.13 -15.52
C ILE A 194 -15.48 17.89 -16.40
N ASN A 195 -15.58 19.20 -16.20
CA ASN A 195 -16.57 20.05 -16.89
C ASN A 195 -16.28 20.24 -18.38
N GLU A 196 -15.10 19.88 -18.87
CA GLU A 196 -14.82 19.81 -20.32
C GLU A 196 -15.60 18.67 -21.03
N ILE A 197 -16.00 17.65 -20.28
CA ILE A 197 -16.63 16.44 -20.83
C ILE A 197 -18.09 16.30 -20.39
N GLY A 198 -18.38 16.62 -19.13
CA GLY A 198 -19.69 16.45 -18.52
C GLY A 198 -19.83 17.32 -17.29
N LYS A 199 -20.83 17.07 -16.45
CA LYS A 199 -21.08 17.82 -15.22
C LYS A 199 -20.55 17.04 -14.01
N LYS A 200 -19.66 17.65 -13.21
CA LYS A 200 -19.28 17.10 -11.90
C LYS A 200 -20.44 17.23 -10.91
N VAL A 201 -20.72 16.14 -10.22
CA VAL A 201 -21.79 16.07 -9.20
C VAL A 201 -21.35 15.18 -8.02
N ASP A 202 -22.07 15.29 -6.91
CA ASP A 202 -21.96 14.30 -5.82
C ASP A 202 -22.53 12.94 -6.27
N ILE A 203 -22.14 11.89 -5.54
CA ILE A 203 -22.50 10.52 -5.93
C ILE A 203 -24.01 10.28 -5.88
N ASP A 204 -24.72 10.83 -4.89
CA ASP A 204 -26.16 10.61 -4.74
C ASP A 204 -26.96 11.32 -5.84
N THR A 205 -26.50 12.51 -6.27
CA THR A 205 -27.05 13.21 -7.43
C THR A 205 -26.84 12.40 -8.70
N LEU A 206 -25.65 11.80 -8.89
CA LEU A 206 -25.37 10.91 -10.01
C LEU A 206 -26.31 9.71 -10.01
N MET A 207 -26.45 9.01 -8.86
CA MET A 207 -27.30 7.82 -8.73
C MET A 207 -28.77 8.10 -9.07
N ARG A 208 -29.32 9.26 -8.61
CA ARG A 208 -30.73 9.65 -8.86
C ARG A 208 -31.04 9.99 -10.32
N ASN A 209 -30.07 10.62 -11.00
CA ASN A 209 -30.37 11.26 -12.27
C ASN A 209 -29.86 10.50 -13.49
N SER A 210 -29.05 9.47 -13.31
CA SER A 210 -28.51 8.68 -14.42
C SER A 210 -29.49 7.63 -14.94
N ASP A 211 -29.48 7.40 -16.23
CA ASP A 211 -30.18 6.29 -16.88
C ASP A 211 -29.29 5.05 -16.94
N ILE A 212 -27.97 5.27 -17.01
CA ILE A 212 -26.96 4.22 -17.00
C ILE A 212 -25.82 4.67 -16.08
N ILE A 213 -25.40 3.82 -15.18
CA ILE A 213 -24.30 4.10 -14.23
C ILE A 213 -23.19 3.10 -14.50
N THR A 214 -21.95 3.59 -14.65
CA THR A 214 -20.78 2.75 -14.86
C THR A 214 -19.66 3.10 -13.89
N ILE A 215 -19.06 2.07 -13.29
CA ILE A 215 -18.08 2.21 -12.21
C ILE A 215 -16.68 1.95 -12.77
N HIS A 216 -15.77 2.93 -12.55
CA HIS A 216 -14.36 2.89 -12.96
C HIS A 216 -13.44 3.42 -11.86
N ALA A 217 -13.92 3.48 -10.63
CA ALA A 217 -13.14 3.88 -9.46
C ALA A 217 -12.15 2.78 -9.04
N ALA A 218 -11.02 3.18 -8.47
CA ALA A 218 -10.14 2.26 -7.77
C ALA A 218 -10.78 1.80 -6.46
N ALA A 219 -10.60 0.54 -6.07
CA ALA A 219 -11.04 0.04 -4.78
C ALA A 219 -10.00 0.37 -3.70
N THR A 220 -10.47 0.91 -2.57
CA THR A 220 -9.71 1.15 -1.35
C THR A 220 -10.57 0.70 -0.16
N GLU A 221 -9.98 0.50 1.01
CA GLU A 221 -10.75 0.16 2.22
C GLU A 221 -11.82 1.22 2.56
N GLU A 222 -11.57 2.49 2.19
CA GLU A 222 -12.46 3.62 2.48
C GLU A 222 -13.70 3.66 1.57
N ASN A 223 -13.65 3.02 0.39
CA ASN A 223 -14.75 3.03 -0.59
C ASN A 223 -15.38 1.63 -0.82
N ASP A 224 -15.14 0.69 0.09
CA ASP A 224 -15.86 -0.58 0.09
C ASP A 224 -17.36 -0.33 0.21
N ASN A 225 -18.14 -1.04 -0.61
CA ASN A 225 -19.59 -0.81 -0.75
C ASN A 225 -19.92 0.66 -1.08
N LEU A 226 -19.10 1.31 -1.89
CA LEU A 226 -19.40 2.68 -2.37
C LEU A 226 -20.82 2.77 -2.94
N ILE A 227 -21.28 1.73 -3.62
CA ILE A 227 -22.65 1.59 -4.10
C ILE A 227 -23.38 0.64 -3.15
N ASN A 228 -23.82 1.22 -2.04
CA ASN A 228 -24.54 0.54 -0.98
C ASN A 228 -26.06 0.46 -1.23
N GLN A 229 -26.80 -0.16 -0.32
CA GLN A 229 -28.24 -0.34 -0.41
C GLN A 229 -28.99 1.00 -0.60
N GLU A 230 -28.60 2.06 0.13
CA GLU A 230 -29.27 3.37 0.04
C GLU A 230 -29.09 3.99 -1.35
N ARG A 231 -27.90 3.89 -1.92
CA ARG A 231 -27.59 4.40 -3.26
C ARG A 231 -28.30 3.63 -4.36
N ILE A 232 -28.39 2.30 -4.21
CA ILE A 232 -29.18 1.47 -5.15
C ILE A 232 -30.67 1.85 -5.07
N ALA A 233 -31.20 2.10 -3.87
CA ALA A 233 -32.61 2.43 -3.66
C ALA A 233 -33.04 3.78 -4.28
N ILE A 234 -32.11 4.71 -4.49
CA ILE A 234 -32.39 6.02 -5.11
C ILE A 234 -32.22 6.05 -6.62
N MET A 235 -31.78 4.93 -7.25
CA MET A 235 -31.69 4.82 -8.71
C MET A 235 -33.07 4.88 -9.34
N LYS A 236 -33.12 5.30 -10.60
CA LYS A 236 -34.35 5.19 -11.40
C LYS A 236 -34.69 3.69 -11.62
N ASN A 237 -35.96 3.36 -11.60
CA ASN A 237 -36.41 1.99 -11.89
C ASN A 237 -36.10 1.54 -13.32
N THR A 238 -35.82 2.49 -14.21
CA THR A 238 -35.38 2.26 -15.59
C THR A 238 -33.86 2.27 -15.74
N ALA A 239 -33.10 2.47 -14.68
CA ALA A 239 -31.66 2.61 -14.76
C ALA A 239 -30.93 1.25 -14.82
N TYR A 240 -29.75 1.28 -15.40
CA TYR A 240 -28.81 0.15 -15.49
C TYR A 240 -27.54 0.44 -14.71
N LEU A 241 -26.97 -0.58 -14.05
CA LEU A 241 -25.69 -0.50 -13.35
C LEU A 241 -24.65 -1.40 -14.00
N LEU A 242 -23.46 -0.84 -14.31
CA LEU A 242 -22.34 -1.59 -14.86
C LEU A 242 -21.15 -1.56 -13.87
N ASN A 243 -20.64 -2.73 -13.50
CA ASN A 243 -19.42 -2.84 -12.70
C ASN A 243 -18.37 -3.68 -13.45
N LEU A 244 -17.35 -2.99 -13.99
CA LEU A 244 -16.15 -3.57 -14.60
C LEU A 244 -14.88 -3.12 -13.87
N ALA A 245 -15.02 -2.60 -12.64
CA ALA A 245 -13.92 -2.11 -11.82
C ALA A 245 -13.47 -3.15 -10.77
N LYS A 246 -14.18 -3.22 -9.64
CA LYS A 246 -13.94 -4.18 -8.55
C LYS A 246 -15.24 -4.60 -7.87
N GLY A 247 -15.31 -5.88 -7.44
CA GLY A 247 -16.46 -6.42 -6.74
C GLY A 247 -16.76 -5.69 -5.43
N SER A 248 -15.74 -5.32 -4.66
CA SER A 248 -15.90 -4.67 -3.34
C SER A 248 -16.55 -3.28 -3.39
N LEU A 249 -16.62 -2.64 -4.56
CA LEU A 249 -17.24 -1.31 -4.70
C LEU A 249 -18.77 -1.32 -4.62
N VAL A 250 -19.42 -2.47 -4.71
CA VAL A 250 -20.87 -2.62 -4.76
C VAL A 250 -21.33 -3.60 -3.69
N ASP A 251 -22.39 -3.27 -3.00
CA ASP A 251 -23.15 -4.19 -2.15
C ASP A 251 -23.93 -5.17 -3.05
N TYR A 252 -23.35 -6.34 -3.30
CA TYR A 252 -23.91 -7.35 -4.20
C TYR A 252 -25.19 -7.99 -3.67
N GLU A 253 -25.40 -8.06 -2.34
CA GLU A 253 -26.63 -8.54 -1.75
C GLU A 253 -27.78 -7.56 -2.03
N ALA A 254 -27.56 -6.28 -1.79
CA ALA A 254 -28.52 -5.23 -2.09
C ALA A 254 -28.81 -5.12 -3.61
N LEU A 255 -27.77 -5.26 -4.45
CA LEU A 255 -27.91 -5.24 -5.90
C LEU A 255 -28.74 -6.43 -6.40
N PHE A 256 -28.48 -7.63 -5.92
CA PHE A 256 -29.25 -8.83 -6.27
C PHE A 256 -30.73 -8.66 -5.95
N LYS A 257 -31.04 -8.18 -4.73
CA LYS A 257 -32.42 -7.92 -4.31
C LYS A 257 -33.11 -6.89 -5.22
N ALA A 258 -32.43 -5.79 -5.55
CA ALA A 258 -32.97 -4.75 -6.41
C ALA A 258 -33.25 -5.25 -7.84
N LEU A 259 -32.38 -6.08 -8.39
CA LEU A 259 -32.55 -6.70 -9.72
C LEU A 259 -33.69 -7.72 -9.74
N LYS A 260 -33.76 -8.60 -8.73
CA LYS A 260 -34.82 -9.61 -8.58
C LYS A 260 -36.19 -8.98 -8.41
N GLU A 261 -36.27 -7.90 -7.64
CA GLU A 261 -37.50 -7.14 -7.41
C GLU A 261 -37.80 -6.13 -8.54
N LYS A 262 -36.96 -6.06 -9.59
CA LYS A 262 -37.07 -5.13 -10.72
C LYS A 262 -37.14 -3.65 -10.29
N LYS A 263 -36.45 -3.31 -9.21
CA LYS A 263 -36.29 -1.92 -8.74
C LYS A 263 -35.35 -1.11 -9.61
N ILE A 264 -34.46 -1.77 -10.34
CA ILE A 264 -33.65 -1.23 -11.42
C ILE A 264 -33.84 -2.13 -12.66
N ALA A 265 -33.58 -1.59 -13.85
CA ALA A 265 -33.85 -2.29 -15.09
C ALA A 265 -32.91 -3.49 -15.32
N GLY A 266 -31.65 -3.36 -14.98
CA GLY A 266 -30.67 -4.44 -15.16
C GLY A 266 -29.26 -4.06 -14.75
N ALA A 267 -28.35 -5.02 -14.86
CA ALA A 267 -26.94 -4.81 -14.56
C ALA A 267 -26.01 -5.57 -15.53
N ALA A 268 -24.75 -5.10 -15.66
CA ALA A 268 -23.66 -5.86 -16.27
C ALA A 268 -22.48 -5.92 -15.30
N LEU A 269 -22.03 -7.14 -15.01
CA LEU A 269 -21.06 -7.44 -13.97
C LEU A 269 -19.91 -8.27 -14.56
N ASP A 270 -18.72 -7.67 -14.63
CA ASP A 270 -17.49 -8.35 -15.05
C ASP A 270 -16.65 -8.81 -13.86
N VAL A 271 -16.95 -8.30 -12.67
CA VAL A 271 -16.21 -8.55 -11.42
C VAL A 271 -17.17 -8.93 -10.29
N PHE A 272 -16.66 -9.72 -9.33
CA PHE A 272 -17.42 -10.19 -8.17
C PHE A 272 -16.59 -10.05 -6.89
N PRO A 273 -17.22 -10.00 -5.70
CA PRO A 273 -16.51 -9.99 -4.41
C PRO A 273 -15.63 -11.23 -4.21
N LEU A 274 -16.09 -12.38 -4.70
CA LEU A 274 -15.33 -13.64 -4.73
C LEU A 274 -15.17 -14.09 -6.18
N GLU A 275 -13.95 -14.32 -6.62
CA GLU A 275 -13.57 -14.80 -7.93
C GLU A 275 -12.64 -16.02 -7.82
N PRO A 276 -12.85 -17.07 -8.64
CA PRO A 276 -13.84 -17.20 -9.72
C PRO A 276 -15.28 -17.26 -9.21
N ILE A 277 -16.21 -16.78 -10.06
CA ILE A 277 -17.66 -16.86 -9.76
C ILE A 277 -18.10 -18.32 -9.65
N ASP A 278 -18.91 -18.62 -8.61
CA ASP A 278 -19.47 -19.94 -8.40
C ASP A 278 -20.55 -20.27 -9.45
N GLU A 279 -20.65 -21.55 -9.86
CA GLU A 279 -21.65 -22.02 -10.80
C GLU A 279 -23.09 -21.87 -10.28
N ASP A 280 -23.28 -21.86 -8.94
CA ASP A 280 -24.55 -21.65 -8.27
C ASP A 280 -24.89 -20.17 -8.01
N ASN A 281 -24.05 -19.24 -8.43
CA ASN A 281 -24.23 -17.82 -8.15
C ASN A 281 -25.60 -17.33 -8.63
N GLU A 282 -26.31 -16.65 -7.72
CA GLU A 282 -27.70 -16.22 -7.94
C GLU A 282 -27.88 -15.25 -9.13
N PHE A 283 -26.87 -14.43 -9.45
CA PHE A 283 -26.89 -13.51 -10.59
C PHE A 283 -27.00 -14.24 -11.94
N LEU A 284 -26.49 -15.48 -12.02
CA LEU A 284 -26.58 -16.31 -13.24
C LEU A 284 -28.03 -16.71 -13.57
N LYS A 285 -28.94 -16.64 -12.59
CA LYS A 285 -30.37 -17.00 -12.71
C LYS A 285 -31.23 -15.80 -13.10
N LEU A 286 -30.67 -14.58 -13.14
CA LEU A 286 -31.41 -13.37 -13.47
C LEU A 286 -31.37 -13.07 -14.97
N ASP A 287 -32.54 -12.79 -15.55
CA ASP A 287 -32.65 -12.49 -17.00
C ASP A 287 -32.16 -11.08 -17.34
N ASN A 288 -32.26 -10.14 -16.38
CA ASN A 288 -31.88 -8.74 -16.57
C ASN A 288 -30.43 -8.45 -16.19
N VAL A 289 -29.57 -9.48 -16.13
CA VAL A 289 -28.15 -9.34 -15.81
C VAL A 289 -27.28 -9.95 -16.91
N ILE A 290 -26.22 -9.23 -17.27
CA ILE A 290 -25.10 -9.74 -18.06
C ILE A 290 -23.94 -10.01 -17.10
N VAL A 291 -23.40 -11.23 -17.14
CA VAL A 291 -22.28 -11.66 -16.31
C VAL A 291 -21.12 -12.08 -17.19
N SER A 292 -19.91 -11.74 -16.81
CA SER A 292 -18.68 -12.24 -17.43
C SER A 292 -17.60 -12.54 -16.37
N PRO A 293 -16.69 -13.47 -16.63
CA PRO A 293 -15.71 -13.93 -15.65
C PRO A 293 -14.42 -13.09 -15.68
N HIS A 294 -14.53 -11.79 -15.36
CA HIS A 294 -13.43 -10.83 -15.28
C HIS A 294 -12.60 -10.75 -16.59
N ILE A 295 -13.28 -10.52 -17.72
CA ILE A 295 -12.66 -10.48 -19.05
C ILE A 295 -12.37 -9.07 -19.56
N GLY A 296 -12.60 -8.01 -18.75
CA GLY A 296 -12.39 -6.62 -19.17
C GLY A 296 -11.00 -6.34 -19.75
N GLY A 297 -9.98 -7.00 -19.22
CA GLY A 297 -8.61 -6.92 -19.75
C GLY A 297 -8.17 -8.10 -20.63
N ASN A 298 -9.10 -8.97 -21.07
CA ASN A 298 -8.77 -10.22 -21.74
C ASN A 298 -8.81 -10.10 -23.26
N THR A 299 -7.88 -9.34 -23.86
CA THR A 299 -7.75 -9.21 -25.32
C THR A 299 -6.31 -9.49 -25.78
N LYS A 300 -6.14 -9.81 -27.06
CA LYS A 300 -4.82 -10.01 -27.69
C LYS A 300 -3.97 -8.76 -27.61
N GLU A 301 -4.57 -7.60 -27.80
CA GLU A 301 -3.91 -6.29 -27.77
C GLU A 301 -3.42 -5.94 -26.37
N VAL A 302 -4.11 -6.37 -25.32
CA VAL A 302 -3.63 -6.22 -23.94
C VAL A 302 -2.37 -7.05 -23.73
N ILE A 303 -2.32 -8.29 -24.23
CA ILE A 303 -1.12 -9.14 -24.16
C ILE A 303 0.03 -8.49 -24.93
N GLU A 304 -0.21 -7.94 -26.12
CA GLU A 304 0.82 -7.26 -26.89
C GLU A 304 1.33 -6.00 -26.20
N ARG A 305 0.44 -5.15 -25.67
CA ARG A 305 0.82 -3.92 -24.95
C ARG A 305 1.66 -4.24 -23.71
N GLN A 306 1.20 -5.16 -22.85
CA GLN A 306 1.98 -5.53 -21.66
C GLN A 306 3.34 -6.12 -22.04
N SER A 307 3.39 -6.97 -23.07
CA SER A 307 4.64 -7.58 -23.52
C SER A 307 5.64 -6.55 -24.02
N ASN A 308 5.18 -5.56 -24.80
CA ASN A 308 6.04 -4.46 -25.28
C ASN A 308 6.51 -3.57 -24.11
N MET A 309 5.63 -3.23 -23.16
CA MET A 309 5.98 -2.41 -21.99
C MET A 309 7.06 -3.08 -21.15
N LEU A 310 6.83 -4.34 -20.74
CA LEU A 310 7.79 -5.08 -19.93
C LEU A 310 9.15 -5.26 -20.63
N LEU A 311 9.16 -5.55 -21.95
CA LEU A 311 10.41 -5.69 -22.69
C LEU A 311 11.24 -4.40 -22.66
N GLN A 312 10.58 -3.25 -22.88
CA GLN A 312 11.25 -1.95 -22.82
C GLN A 312 11.86 -1.70 -21.44
N ASP A 313 11.10 -1.98 -20.39
CA ASP A 313 11.54 -1.75 -19.01
C ASP A 313 12.62 -2.74 -18.56
N ILE A 314 12.50 -4.01 -18.95
CA ILE A 314 13.56 -5.02 -18.72
C ILE A 314 14.86 -4.61 -19.44
N LYS A 315 14.79 -4.14 -20.69
CA LYS A 315 15.97 -3.64 -21.42
C LYS A 315 16.61 -2.44 -20.72
N LEU A 316 15.80 -1.51 -20.20
CA LEU A 316 16.34 -0.39 -19.42
C LEU A 316 17.04 -0.91 -18.16
N TRP A 317 16.42 -1.82 -17.42
CA TRP A 317 16.98 -2.39 -16.20
C TRP A 317 18.29 -3.17 -16.45
N ILE A 318 18.34 -4.03 -17.49
CA ILE A 318 19.57 -4.77 -17.86
C ILE A 318 20.72 -3.81 -18.19
N ASN A 319 20.41 -2.64 -18.77
CA ASN A 319 21.41 -1.62 -19.13
C ASN A 319 21.65 -0.61 -17.98
N ASN A 320 21.30 -0.94 -16.75
CA ASN A 320 21.43 -0.08 -15.56
C ASN A 320 20.74 1.28 -15.71
N LYS A 321 19.66 1.34 -16.50
CA LYS A 321 18.82 2.53 -16.65
C LYS A 321 17.53 2.33 -15.90
N LYS A 322 16.97 3.42 -15.37
CA LYS A 322 15.68 3.40 -14.66
C LYS A 322 14.54 2.94 -15.58
N PRO A 323 13.84 1.84 -15.26
CA PRO A 323 12.60 1.48 -15.96
C PRO A 323 11.56 2.59 -15.86
N LYS A 324 10.71 2.69 -16.89
CA LYS A 324 9.65 3.71 -16.91
C LYS A 324 8.52 3.38 -15.92
N HIS A 325 8.21 2.10 -15.77
CA HIS A 325 7.10 1.61 -14.96
C HIS A 325 7.64 0.73 -13.82
N ILE A 326 8.17 1.38 -12.80
CA ILE A 326 8.69 0.73 -11.59
C ILE A 326 7.95 1.25 -10.36
N LEU A 327 7.56 0.32 -9.45
CA LEU A 327 6.80 0.64 -8.24
C LEU A 327 7.68 1.08 -7.07
N ASN A 328 8.91 0.58 -7.01
CA ASN A 328 9.87 0.84 -5.95
C ASN A 328 11.19 1.35 -6.54
N PRO A 329 11.22 2.55 -7.16
CA PRO A 329 12.39 3.07 -7.86
C PRO A 329 13.59 3.29 -6.94
N GLU A 330 13.38 3.42 -5.65
CA GLU A 330 14.41 3.59 -4.64
C GLU A 330 15.43 2.44 -4.62
N VAL A 331 15.00 1.20 -4.94
CA VAL A 331 15.90 0.04 -4.96
C VAL A 331 16.86 0.01 -6.16
N LEU A 332 16.65 0.84 -7.18
CA LEU A 332 17.54 0.88 -8.36
C LEU A 332 18.86 1.57 -8.07
N ASN A 333 18.85 2.54 -7.17
CA ASN A 333 20.05 3.31 -6.83
C ASN A 333 21.04 2.49 -5.99
N GLU A 334 20.58 1.38 -5.40
CA GLU A 334 21.39 0.42 -4.63
C GLU A 334 22.10 -0.60 -5.55
N SER A 335 21.65 -0.76 -6.82
CA SER A 335 22.20 -1.76 -7.75
C SER A 335 23.58 -1.41 -8.33
N GLU A 336 24.04 -0.17 -8.23
CA GLU A 336 25.43 0.21 -8.58
C GLU A 336 26.46 -0.27 -7.55
N ASN A 337 26.00 -0.83 -6.40
CA ASN A 337 26.84 -1.31 -5.29
C ASN A 337 26.71 -2.82 -5.03
N LYS A 338 26.48 -3.67 -6.05
CA LYS A 338 26.27 -5.12 -5.92
C LYS A 338 27.45 -5.94 -5.36
N ASP A 339 28.57 -5.34 -5.04
CA ASP A 339 29.69 -5.97 -4.33
C ASP A 339 29.80 -5.56 -2.85
N ARG A 340 28.79 -4.87 -2.29
CA ARG A 340 28.81 -4.44 -0.88
C ARG A 340 27.56 -4.93 -0.15
N PRO A 341 27.70 -5.54 1.04
CA PRO A 341 26.56 -5.88 1.88
C PRO A 341 25.88 -4.60 2.39
N HIS A 342 24.55 -4.50 2.26
CA HIS A 342 23.59 -3.57 2.87
C HIS A 342 24.13 -2.19 3.31
N TYR A 343 24.48 -1.32 2.37
CA TYR A 343 24.67 0.10 2.71
C TYR A 343 23.40 0.89 2.42
N ILE A 344 22.66 1.18 3.50
CA ILE A 344 21.73 2.32 3.49
C ILE A 344 22.60 3.55 3.19
N ARG A 345 22.31 4.29 2.11
CA ARG A 345 23.08 5.50 1.78
C ARG A 345 23.06 6.45 2.97
N ILE A 346 24.19 6.98 3.35
CA ILE A 346 24.33 8.01 4.40
C ILE A 346 23.32 9.15 4.16
N ASP A 347 23.12 9.57 2.92
CA ASP A 347 22.17 10.63 2.56
C ASP A 347 20.70 10.25 2.82
N ASP A 348 20.31 8.97 2.62
CA ASP A 348 18.95 8.50 2.90
C ASP A 348 18.70 8.46 4.42
N LEU A 349 19.69 8.06 5.20
CA LEU A 349 19.62 8.13 6.66
C LEU A 349 19.57 9.57 7.17
N LYS A 350 20.37 10.47 6.60
CA LYS A 350 20.30 11.89 6.91
C LYS A 350 18.90 12.45 6.63
N LYS A 351 18.29 12.08 5.51
CA LYS A 351 16.92 12.46 5.18
C LYS A 351 15.91 11.94 6.20
N LYS A 352 16.01 10.66 6.59
CA LYS A 352 15.16 10.07 7.64
C LYS A 352 15.33 10.78 8.99
N ILE A 353 16.54 11.15 9.36
CA ILE A 353 16.81 11.93 10.58
C ILE A 353 16.09 13.29 10.48
N LEU A 354 16.21 14.01 9.36
CA LEU A 354 15.51 15.29 9.15
C LEU A 354 13.99 15.15 9.26
N ASP A 355 13.42 14.14 8.59
CA ASP A 355 11.98 13.88 8.62
C ASP A 355 11.50 13.55 10.04
N THR A 356 12.33 12.82 10.83
CA THR A 356 12.06 12.53 12.24
C THR A 356 12.14 13.78 13.09
N CYS A 357 13.16 14.63 12.90
CA CYS A 357 13.29 15.90 13.62
C CYS A 357 12.06 16.81 13.40
N LYS A 358 11.54 16.89 12.19
CA LYS A 358 10.30 17.62 11.88
C LYS A 358 9.09 17.04 12.60
N LYS A 359 8.93 15.70 12.57
CA LYS A 359 7.85 15.04 13.32
C LYS A 359 7.93 15.30 14.83
N LEU A 360 9.13 15.28 15.41
CA LEU A 360 9.34 15.60 16.84
C LEU A 360 8.89 17.02 17.17
N LEU A 361 9.12 17.96 16.27
CA LEU A 361 8.69 19.35 16.41
C LEU A 361 7.18 19.49 16.25
N ASP A 362 6.60 18.89 15.18
CA ASP A 362 5.16 18.91 14.88
C ASP A 362 4.33 18.27 16.00
N ASP A 363 4.82 17.17 16.58
CA ASP A 363 4.15 16.45 17.67
C ASP A 363 4.41 17.10 19.07
N GLY A 364 5.22 18.16 19.13
CA GLY A 364 5.52 18.89 20.37
C GLY A 364 6.41 18.13 21.34
N HIS A 365 7.22 17.18 20.86
CA HIS A 365 8.19 16.44 21.69
C HIS A 365 9.50 17.20 21.89
N VAL A 366 9.75 18.21 21.06
CA VAL A 366 10.89 19.12 21.15
C VAL A 366 10.48 20.55 20.82
N ILE A 367 11.29 21.52 21.22
CA ILE A 367 11.12 22.94 20.90
C ILE A 367 12.43 23.47 20.29
N GLY A 368 12.35 24.01 19.07
CA GLY A 368 13.49 24.63 18.40
C GLY A 368 14.62 23.64 18.11
N SER A 369 15.73 23.74 18.84
CA SER A 369 16.92 22.86 18.73
C SER A 369 17.07 21.90 19.90
N ALA A 370 16.06 21.83 20.79
CA ALA A 370 16.11 20.96 21.96
C ALA A 370 15.91 19.49 21.55
N GLY A 371 16.70 18.60 22.12
CA GLY A 371 16.74 17.19 21.77
C GLY A 371 17.74 16.89 20.64
N ASN A 372 17.92 15.61 20.39
CA ASN A 372 18.84 15.13 19.37
C ASN A 372 18.48 13.72 18.89
N VAL A 373 18.88 13.42 17.66
CA VAL A 373 18.58 12.16 16.97
C VAL A 373 19.88 11.60 16.42
N SER A 374 20.09 10.31 16.59
CA SER A 374 21.24 9.63 15.99
C SER A 374 20.89 8.25 15.43
N VAL A 375 21.70 7.78 14.49
CA VAL A 375 21.59 6.46 13.87
C VAL A 375 22.97 5.85 13.71
N ARG A 376 23.12 4.58 14.11
CA ARG A 376 24.34 3.79 13.87
C ARG A 376 24.42 3.43 12.39
N VAL A 377 25.60 3.55 11.80
CA VAL A 377 25.88 3.29 10.37
C VAL A 377 27.12 2.41 10.28
N LYS A 378 27.13 1.48 9.32
CA LYS A 378 28.34 0.78 8.92
C LYS A 378 28.84 1.37 7.60
N ASP A 379 30.08 1.83 7.57
CA ASP A 379 30.76 2.31 6.37
C ASP A 379 32.14 1.66 6.22
N ASN A 380 32.35 0.88 5.12
CA ASN A 380 33.62 0.22 4.80
C ASN A 380 34.24 -0.59 5.97
N ASP A 381 33.44 -1.40 6.67
CA ASP A 381 33.79 -2.16 7.88
C ASP A 381 34.08 -1.32 9.15
N GLU A 382 33.88 -0.01 9.10
CA GLU A 382 33.87 0.85 10.25
C GLU A 382 32.44 1.14 10.74
N GLU A 383 32.23 1.09 12.05
CA GLU A 383 30.96 1.53 12.64
C GLU A 383 31.04 3.01 12.97
N LEU A 384 30.11 3.79 12.44
CA LEU A 384 30.00 5.22 12.57
C LEU A 384 28.62 5.62 13.07
N ILE A 385 28.42 6.88 13.41
CA ILE A 385 27.15 7.41 13.91
C ILE A 385 26.80 8.68 13.16
N LEU A 386 25.61 8.72 12.57
CA LEU A 386 24.98 9.96 12.14
C LEU A 386 24.30 10.61 13.34
N ILE A 387 24.53 11.90 13.55
CA ILE A 387 23.95 12.64 14.67
C ILE A 387 23.59 14.08 14.26
N THR A 388 22.51 14.59 14.85
CA THR A 388 22.09 15.99 14.68
C THR A 388 23.13 16.96 15.23
N PRO A 389 23.27 18.15 14.62
CA PRO A 389 24.18 19.19 15.08
C PRO A 389 23.71 19.85 16.38
N SER A 390 24.63 20.49 17.08
CA SER A 390 24.32 21.36 18.21
C SER A 390 23.75 22.70 17.76
N ASN A 391 22.73 23.21 18.45
CA ASN A 391 22.17 24.56 18.28
C ASN A 391 21.66 24.89 16.87
N VAL A 392 21.14 23.92 16.14
CA VAL A 392 20.43 24.14 14.88
C VAL A 392 18.95 23.85 15.07
N ASN A 393 18.09 24.82 14.77
CA ASN A 393 16.64 24.65 14.84
C ASN A 393 16.20 23.56 13.83
N TYR A 394 15.34 22.66 14.25
CA TYR A 394 14.87 21.56 13.41
C TYR A 394 14.13 22.01 12.15
N ASP A 395 13.46 23.18 12.19
CA ASP A 395 12.83 23.77 10.99
C ASP A 395 13.86 24.23 9.94
N ASP A 396 15.04 24.67 10.38
CA ASP A 396 16.08 25.24 9.53
C ASP A 396 17.15 24.21 9.14
N MET A 397 17.12 23.00 9.74
CA MET A 397 18.14 21.98 9.56
C MET A 397 18.13 21.42 8.12
N LYS A 398 19.32 21.27 7.55
CA LYS A 398 19.56 20.73 6.21
C LYS A 398 20.30 19.40 6.27
N LEU A 399 20.30 18.64 5.19
CA LEU A 399 21.02 17.36 5.07
C LEU A 399 22.50 17.48 5.43
N ASP A 400 23.16 18.55 4.99
CA ASP A 400 24.60 18.78 5.22
C ASP A 400 24.92 19.20 6.67
N ASP A 401 23.91 19.56 7.46
CA ASP A 401 24.08 19.89 8.88
C ASP A 401 24.22 18.62 9.75
N ILE A 402 23.69 17.46 9.30
CA ILE A 402 23.81 16.19 10.01
C ILE A 402 25.23 15.63 9.84
N LEU A 403 25.87 15.31 10.96
CA LEU A 403 27.26 14.91 10.99
C LEU A 403 27.42 13.40 11.06
N LEU A 404 28.53 12.92 10.48
CA LEU A 404 29.03 11.57 10.69
C LEU A 404 30.19 11.63 11.68
N ILE A 405 30.09 10.90 12.78
CA ILE A 405 31.11 10.83 13.83
C ILE A 405 31.57 9.39 14.06
N ASP A 406 32.80 9.21 14.54
CA ASP A 406 33.29 7.92 15.02
C ASP A 406 32.83 7.65 16.48
N PHE A 407 33.08 6.44 16.97
CA PHE A 407 32.75 6.04 18.35
C PHE A 407 33.59 6.76 19.46
N ASN A 408 34.58 7.61 19.08
CA ASN A 408 35.27 8.51 19.98
C ASN A 408 34.66 9.92 19.93
N GLY A 409 33.61 10.13 19.13
CA GLY A 409 32.94 11.42 19.01
C GLY A 409 33.64 12.42 18.09
N LYS A 410 34.64 11.96 17.31
CA LYS A 410 35.37 12.78 16.34
C LYS A 410 34.56 12.88 15.06
N VAL A 411 34.42 14.08 14.51
CA VAL A 411 33.71 14.31 13.25
C VAL A 411 34.52 13.71 12.07
N VAL A 412 33.91 12.78 11.36
CA VAL A 412 34.41 12.15 10.14
C VAL A 412 33.93 12.92 8.91
N GLN A 413 32.64 13.35 8.93
CA GLN A 413 32.04 14.14 7.85
C GLN A 413 31.08 15.19 8.44
N GLY A 414 31.12 16.40 7.87
CA GLY A 414 30.27 17.55 8.26
C GLY A 414 31.10 18.74 8.71
N VAL A 415 30.47 19.92 8.78
CA VAL A 415 31.13 21.19 9.12
C VAL A 415 30.63 21.81 10.44
N ARG A 416 29.58 21.25 11.02
CA ARG A 416 28.97 21.70 12.29
C ARG A 416 29.64 21.02 13.49
N ASN A 417 29.29 21.48 14.67
CA ASN A 417 29.59 20.75 15.90
C ASN A 417 28.48 19.71 16.16
N PRO A 418 28.79 18.47 16.51
CA PRO A 418 27.80 17.48 16.90
C PRO A 418 27.07 17.91 18.18
N SER A 419 25.90 17.32 18.44
CA SER A 419 25.16 17.52 19.68
C SER A 419 26.09 17.47 20.91
N VAL A 420 25.89 18.37 21.86
CA VAL A 420 26.62 18.36 23.13
C VAL A 420 26.42 17.06 23.90
N GLU A 421 25.29 16.37 23.66
CA GLU A 421 24.92 15.11 24.31
C GLU A 421 25.39 13.87 23.56
N LYS A 422 26.28 14.00 22.60
CA LYS A 422 26.85 12.87 21.84
C LYS A 422 27.39 11.75 22.73
N HIS A 423 27.95 12.08 23.92
CA HIS A 423 28.50 11.09 24.86
C HIS A 423 27.43 10.13 25.37
N LEU A 424 26.21 10.61 25.56
CA LEU A 424 25.05 9.80 25.93
C LEU A 424 24.73 8.78 24.86
N HIS A 425 24.61 9.20 23.58
CA HIS A 425 24.38 8.31 22.46
C HIS A 425 25.51 7.30 22.25
N LEU A 426 26.76 7.77 22.31
CA LEU A 426 27.95 6.93 22.18
C LEU A 426 28.01 5.86 23.26
N GLY A 427 27.69 6.22 24.53
CA GLY A 427 27.63 5.29 25.65
C GLY A 427 26.62 4.16 25.39
N ILE A 428 25.40 4.52 24.98
CA ILE A 428 24.35 3.54 24.68
C ILE A 428 24.76 2.62 23.53
N TYR A 429 25.26 3.16 22.41
CA TYR A 429 25.70 2.35 21.28
C TYR A 429 26.85 1.40 21.61
N LYS A 430 27.76 1.78 22.53
CA LYS A 430 28.84 0.90 22.98
C LYS A 430 28.35 -0.25 23.87
N ALA A 431 27.30 0.00 24.65
CA ALA A 431 26.76 -0.96 25.61
C ALA A 431 25.70 -1.88 25.00
N ARG A 432 24.97 -1.43 23.94
CA ARG A 432 23.80 -2.08 23.35
C ARG A 432 23.99 -2.27 21.85
N GLU A 433 24.37 -3.47 21.41
CA GLU A 433 24.55 -3.82 19.99
C GLU A 433 23.22 -3.89 19.22
N ASP A 434 22.12 -4.15 19.93
CA ASP A 434 20.77 -4.21 19.38
C ASP A 434 20.19 -2.83 19.04
N VAL A 435 20.75 -1.76 19.64
CA VAL A 435 20.31 -0.38 19.40
C VAL A 435 21.02 0.22 18.18
N ASN A 436 20.26 0.63 17.16
CA ASN A 436 20.78 1.30 15.97
C ASN A 436 20.23 2.71 15.77
N ALA A 437 19.24 3.14 16.57
CA ALA A 437 18.73 4.52 16.54
C ALA A 437 18.39 4.99 17.95
N ILE A 438 18.66 6.26 18.22
CA ILE A 438 18.38 6.90 19.51
C ILE A 438 17.72 8.25 19.25
N ILE A 439 16.65 8.53 20.00
CA ILE A 439 15.96 9.81 20.07
C ILE A 439 16.03 10.31 21.51
N HIS A 440 16.62 11.48 21.71
CA HIS A 440 16.49 12.26 22.93
C HIS A 440 15.47 13.36 22.69
N SER A 441 14.49 13.46 23.60
CA SER A 441 13.43 14.45 23.50
C SER A 441 13.01 15.02 24.86
N HIS A 442 12.25 16.11 24.81
CA HIS A 442 11.69 16.78 25.97
C HIS A 442 10.16 16.72 25.95
N GLY A 443 9.59 15.56 25.63
CA GLY A 443 8.15 15.35 25.61
C GLY A 443 7.51 15.77 26.94
N ILE A 444 6.36 16.41 26.87
CA ILE A 444 5.76 17.10 28.04
C ILE A 444 5.50 16.14 29.20
N TYR A 445 4.92 14.98 28.94
CA TYR A 445 4.46 14.09 30.01
C TYR A 445 5.61 13.29 30.64
N SER A 446 6.56 12.84 29.87
CA SER A 446 7.79 12.23 30.42
C SER A 446 8.63 13.27 31.19
N THR A 447 8.65 14.53 30.74
CA THR A 447 9.32 15.62 31.48
C THR A 447 8.61 15.95 32.78
N ILE A 448 7.28 15.83 32.88
CA ILE A 448 6.59 15.93 34.18
C ILE A 448 7.10 14.86 35.16
N LEU A 449 7.18 13.61 34.71
CA LEU A 449 7.73 12.53 35.55
C LEU A 449 9.20 12.79 35.93
N SER A 450 9.98 13.27 34.97
CA SER A 450 11.39 13.69 35.13
C SER A 450 11.58 14.71 36.26
N THR A 451 10.75 15.76 36.29
CA THR A 451 10.83 16.80 37.33
C THR A 451 10.41 16.32 38.70
N LEU A 452 9.68 15.23 38.79
CA LEU A 452 9.23 14.60 40.03
C LEU A 452 10.09 13.41 40.45
N ASN A 453 11.12 13.05 39.68
CA ASN A 453 11.94 11.85 39.83
C ASN A 453 11.10 10.56 39.92
N LEU A 454 10.05 10.46 39.10
CA LEU A 454 9.15 9.33 39.09
C LEU A 454 9.43 8.40 37.90
N SER A 455 9.43 7.10 38.16
CA SER A 455 9.36 6.06 37.14
C SER A 455 7.97 6.03 36.50
N LEU A 456 7.87 5.51 35.29
CA LEU A 456 6.62 5.15 34.65
C LEU A 456 6.37 3.65 34.87
N PRO A 457 5.44 3.27 35.75
CA PRO A 457 5.08 1.88 35.93
C PRO A 457 4.22 1.35 34.76
N PRO A 458 4.14 0.04 34.57
CA PRO A 458 3.32 -0.58 33.53
C PRO A 458 1.82 -0.49 33.88
N VAL A 459 1.18 0.60 33.45
CA VAL A 459 -0.25 0.89 33.68
C VAL A 459 -1.16 0.47 32.53
N MET A 460 -0.61 0.06 31.40
CA MET A 460 -1.32 -0.41 30.21
C MET A 460 -0.52 -1.55 29.57
N GLU A 461 -1.21 -2.62 29.12
CA GLU A 461 -0.58 -3.77 28.48
C GLU A 461 0.29 -3.37 27.28
N GLU A 462 -0.23 -2.50 26.41
CA GLU A 462 0.46 -2.04 25.19
C GLU A 462 1.79 -1.31 25.43
N LEU A 463 2.13 -0.92 26.67
CA LEU A 463 3.42 -0.27 26.96
C LEU A 463 4.55 -1.28 27.02
N VAL A 464 4.32 -2.45 27.61
CA VAL A 464 5.37 -3.43 27.92
C VAL A 464 6.06 -3.96 26.67
N PRO A 465 5.35 -4.36 25.58
CA PRO A 465 5.97 -4.85 24.34
C PRO A 465 6.87 -3.85 23.64
N TYR A 466 6.68 -2.56 23.85
CA TYR A 466 7.49 -1.52 23.21
C TYR A 466 8.57 -0.94 24.14
N LEU A 467 8.28 -0.83 25.42
CA LEU A 467 9.17 -0.19 26.39
C LEU A 467 10.05 -1.18 27.18
N GLY A 468 9.60 -2.43 27.36
CA GLY A 468 10.30 -3.46 28.11
C GLY A 468 9.92 -3.54 29.60
N GLY A 469 8.85 -2.86 30.04
CA GLY A 469 8.37 -2.89 31.42
C GLY A 469 8.31 -1.51 32.09
N GLU A 470 8.62 -1.43 33.39
CA GLU A 470 8.70 -0.16 34.12
C GLU A 470 9.87 0.69 33.60
N ILE A 471 9.61 1.95 33.25
CA ILE A 471 10.64 2.89 32.79
C ILE A 471 11.16 3.71 33.95
N ALA A 472 12.44 3.50 34.26
CA ALA A 472 13.11 4.18 35.34
C ALA A 472 13.37 5.66 35.06
N CYS A 473 13.41 6.49 36.10
CA CYS A 473 13.97 7.82 36.07
C CYS A 473 15.43 7.77 36.54
N ALA A 474 16.36 7.99 35.61
CA ALA A 474 17.78 8.06 35.91
C ALA A 474 18.07 9.28 36.81
N LYS A 475 19.05 9.15 37.72
CA LYS A 475 19.48 10.27 38.59
C LYS A 475 19.96 11.45 37.74
N TYR A 476 19.85 12.64 38.33
CA TYR A 476 20.35 13.85 37.69
C TYR A 476 21.85 13.78 37.41
N GLY A 477 22.23 14.10 36.20
CA GLY A 477 23.60 14.33 35.75
C GLY A 477 23.63 15.56 34.84
N GLU A 478 24.77 16.24 34.76
CA GLU A 478 24.91 17.42 33.91
C GLU A 478 24.91 17.03 32.44
N ALA A 479 24.11 17.74 31.62
CA ALA A 479 23.97 17.46 30.17
C ALA A 479 25.33 17.54 29.46
N GLY A 480 25.60 16.57 28.58
CA GLY A 480 26.83 16.48 27.80
C GLY A 480 28.01 15.82 28.50
N THR A 481 27.85 15.35 29.75
CA THR A 481 28.91 14.66 30.51
C THR A 481 28.89 13.13 30.30
N GLU A 482 30.05 12.50 30.52
CA GLU A 482 30.14 11.03 30.57
C GLU A 482 29.41 10.45 31.79
N GLU A 483 29.37 11.19 32.90
CA GLU A 483 28.65 10.81 34.11
C GLU A 483 27.16 10.61 33.85
N LEU A 484 26.51 11.52 33.07
CA LEU A 484 25.12 11.36 32.65
C LEU A 484 24.92 10.07 31.82
N ALA A 485 25.87 9.77 30.93
CA ALA A 485 25.79 8.55 30.12
C ALA A 485 25.84 7.28 30.99
N GLU A 486 26.68 7.22 32.01
CA GLU A 486 26.76 6.11 32.97
C GLU A 486 25.47 5.95 33.78
N LEU A 487 24.90 7.05 34.28
CA LEU A 487 23.64 7.06 35.03
C LEU A 487 22.47 6.57 34.16
N VAL A 488 22.44 6.98 32.90
CA VAL A 488 21.45 6.57 31.95
C VAL A 488 21.57 5.08 31.64
N LEU A 489 22.75 4.58 31.35
CA LEU A 489 23.00 3.15 31.10
C LEU A 489 22.56 2.26 32.24
N SER A 490 22.89 2.67 33.49
CA SER A 490 22.49 1.91 34.68
C SER A 490 20.98 1.84 34.90
N SER A 491 20.22 2.78 34.34
CA SER A 491 18.76 2.87 34.48
C SER A 491 18.01 2.33 33.23
N LEU A 492 18.63 2.39 32.05
CA LEU A 492 18.08 1.90 30.81
C LEU A 492 18.02 0.36 30.78
N GLU A 493 19.11 -0.28 31.24
CA GLU A 493 19.26 -1.75 31.21
C GLU A 493 18.98 -2.32 29.82
N GLU A 494 18.09 -3.35 29.73
CA GLU A 494 17.65 -3.96 28.46
C GLU A 494 16.41 -3.29 27.85
N LYS A 495 15.87 -2.25 28.50
CA LYS A 495 14.67 -1.55 28.06
C LYS A 495 14.95 -0.60 26.89
N ASN A 496 13.88 -0.14 26.25
CA ASN A 496 13.99 0.76 25.10
C ASN A 496 13.83 2.25 25.46
N ALA A 497 13.51 2.57 26.71
CA ALA A 497 13.37 3.96 27.13
C ALA A 497 13.89 4.20 28.56
N VAL A 498 14.26 5.44 28.85
CA VAL A 498 14.62 5.91 30.18
C VAL A 498 14.25 7.39 30.31
N ILE A 499 13.77 7.81 31.49
CA ILE A 499 13.49 9.19 31.84
C ILE A 499 14.73 9.78 32.49
N LEU A 500 15.07 11.04 32.21
CA LEU A 500 16.24 11.74 32.73
C LEU A 500 15.79 12.79 33.77
N ALA A 501 16.20 12.68 35.01
CA ALA A 501 15.80 13.60 36.08
C ALA A 501 16.02 15.08 35.69
N ASN A 502 14.95 15.90 35.78
CA ASN A 502 14.93 17.34 35.46
C ASN A 502 15.37 17.68 34.03
N HIS A 503 15.21 16.74 33.05
CA HIS A 503 15.73 16.94 31.71
C HIS A 503 14.72 16.51 30.65
N GLY A 504 14.56 15.23 30.40
CA GLY A 504 13.69 14.71 29.35
C GLY A 504 13.68 13.18 29.31
N ASN A 505 13.83 12.60 28.15
CA ASN A 505 13.86 11.15 27.96
C ASN A 505 14.83 10.72 26.86
N ILE A 506 15.21 9.43 26.87
CA ILE A 506 15.90 8.73 25.79
C ILE A 506 15.01 7.59 25.35
N CYS A 507 14.88 7.41 24.03
CA CYS A 507 14.20 6.30 23.38
C CYS A 507 15.13 5.62 22.38
N CYS A 508 15.24 4.30 22.47
CA CYS A 508 16.12 3.46 21.69
C CYS A 508 15.31 2.55 20.75
N GLY A 509 15.89 2.19 19.62
CA GLY A 509 15.27 1.22 18.70
C GLY A 509 16.31 0.58 17.79
N SER A 510 15.92 -0.55 17.18
CA SER A 510 16.72 -1.23 16.15
C SER A 510 16.79 -0.43 14.83
N HIS A 511 15.94 0.57 14.68
CA HIS A 511 15.86 1.51 13.57
C HIS A 511 15.12 2.79 14.01
N LEU A 512 15.19 3.84 13.20
CA LEU A 512 14.73 5.17 13.60
C LEU A 512 13.20 5.24 13.82
N GLU A 513 12.42 4.57 12.99
CA GLU A 513 10.98 4.48 13.15
C GLU A 513 10.58 3.70 14.42
N GLY A 514 11.37 2.68 14.80
CA GLY A 514 11.20 1.95 16.06
C GLY A 514 11.45 2.86 17.27
N ALA A 515 12.57 3.59 17.31
CA ALA A 515 12.87 4.55 18.38
C ALA A 515 11.77 5.63 18.50
N TYR A 516 11.20 6.09 17.38
CA TYR A 516 10.10 7.04 17.40
C TYR A 516 8.81 6.42 17.95
N THR A 517 8.50 5.17 17.60
CA THR A 517 7.37 4.43 18.17
C THR A 517 7.51 4.26 19.68
N VAL A 518 8.71 3.93 20.16
CA VAL A 518 9.02 3.85 21.60
C VAL A 518 8.72 5.18 22.29
N LEU A 519 9.12 6.31 21.70
CA LEU A 519 8.82 7.65 22.23
C LEU A 519 7.31 7.91 22.31
N GLN A 520 6.54 7.53 21.28
CA GLN A 520 5.08 7.71 21.29
C GLN A 520 4.42 6.91 22.41
N TYR A 521 4.85 5.66 22.65
CA TYR A 521 4.34 4.84 23.76
C TYR A 521 4.78 5.39 25.11
N LEU A 522 6.01 5.88 25.26
CA LEU A 522 6.49 6.53 26.49
C LEU A 522 5.63 7.74 26.84
N GLU A 523 5.43 8.66 25.90
CA GLU A 523 4.64 9.88 26.12
C GLU A 523 3.16 9.55 26.39
N ARG A 524 2.58 8.60 25.67
CA ARG A 524 1.21 8.13 25.90
C ARG A 524 1.05 7.53 27.30
N GLY A 525 1.97 6.65 27.70
CA GLY A 525 1.98 6.03 29.03
C GLY A 525 2.14 7.06 30.14
N ALA A 526 3.11 7.98 30.00
CA ALA A 526 3.33 9.06 30.96
C ALA A 526 2.10 9.98 31.08
N LYS A 527 1.44 10.30 29.97
CA LYS A 527 0.19 11.08 29.95
C LYS A 527 -0.93 10.38 30.72
N VAL A 528 -1.17 9.10 30.44
CA VAL A 528 -2.22 8.31 31.10
C VAL A 528 -1.93 8.19 32.59
N TYR A 529 -0.68 7.86 32.96
CA TYR A 529 -0.26 7.74 34.34
C TYR A 529 -0.44 9.06 35.11
N TYR A 530 0.03 10.17 34.56
CA TYR A 530 -0.10 11.50 35.17
C TYR A 530 -1.58 11.88 35.37
N LEU A 531 -2.43 11.74 34.34
CA LEU A 531 -3.85 12.09 34.42
C LEU A 531 -4.61 11.18 35.39
N ALA A 532 -4.29 9.89 35.44
CA ALA A 532 -4.89 8.96 36.40
C ALA A 532 -4.53 9.34 37.86
N LYS A 533 -3.27 9.71 38.10
CA LYS A 533 -2.79 10.18 39.43
C LYS A 533 -3.52 11.43 39.92
N LEU A 534 -4.03 12.29 39.05
CA LEU A 534 -4.85 13.45 39.46
C LEU A 534 -6.21 13.04 40.01
N ILE A 535 -6.69 11.83 39.69
CA ILE A 535 -8.00 11.32 40.13
C ILE A 535 -7.82 10.40 41.33
N LYS A 536 -6.95 9.41 41.21
CA LYS A 536 -6.54 8.46 42.26
C LYS A 536 -5.29 7.71 41.81
N ASP A 537 -4.71 6.90 42.70
CA ASP A 537 -3.63 5.99 42.31
C ASP A 537 -4.10 5.01 41.25
N PRO A 538 -3.42 4.92 40.07
CA PRO A 538 -3.78 3.99 39.03
C PRO A 538 -3.53 2.54 39.46
N ASN A 539 -4.35 1.63 38.95
CA ASN A 539 -4.06 0.21 39.07
C ASN A 539 -2.87 -0.14 38.16
N LEU A 540 -1.96 -0.93 38.67
CA LEU A 540 -0.86 -1.49 37.88
C LEU A 540 -1.30 -2.81 37.26
N LEU A 541 -0.64 -3.22 36.18
CA LEU A 541 -0.85 -4.53 35.59
C LEU A 541 -0.43 -5.65 36.58
N PRO A 542 -1.14 -6.80 36.57
CA PRO A 542 -0.68 -8.00 37.29
C PRO A 542 0.73 -8.46 36.81
N GLU A 543 1.51 -9.01 37.73
CA GLU A 543 2.87 -9.50 37.41
C GLU A 543 2.86 -10.54 36.26
N ASP A 544 1.93 -11.49 36.30
CA ASP A 544 1.78 -12.54 35.26
C ASP A 544 1.55 -11.91 33.86
N THR A 545 0.78 -10.81 33.79
CA THR A 545 0.56 -10.07 32.55
C THR A 545 1.84 -9.36 32.09
N ILE A 546 2.55 -8.72 33.02
CA ILE A 546 3.80 -8.03 32.73
C ILE A 546 4.84 -9.02 32.17
N ASP A 547 4.95 -10.20 32.77
CA ASP A 547 5.92 -11.21 32.31
C ASP A 547 5.55 -11.76 30.95
N TYR A 548 4.27 -12.02 30.67
CA TYR A 548 3.82 -12.41 29.32
C TYR A 548 4.13 -11.34 28.26
N GLU A 549 3.87 -10.07 28.57
CA GLU A 549 4.13 -8.96 27.65
C GLU A 549 5.63 -8.69 27.45
N LYS A 550 6.49 -9.06 28.42
CA LYS A 550 7.95 -9.04 28.25
C LYS A 550 8.43 -10.09 27.25
N ASP A 551 7.81 -11.27 27.21
CA ASP A 551 8.10 -12.26 26.17
C ASP A 551 7.82 -11.70 24.77
N ILE A 552 6.73 -10.93 24.63
CA ILE A 552 6.42 -10.22 23.38
C ILE A 552 7.47 -9.13 23.08
N PHE A 553 7.94 -8.41 24.10
CA PHE A 553 9.02 -7.43 23.92
C PHE A 553 10.29 -8.07 23.36
N GLU A 554 10.72 -9.23 23.87
CA GLU A 554 11.88 -9.96 23.33
C GLU A 554 11.64 -10.40 21.88
N ILE A 555 10.44 -10.89 21.54
CA ILE A 555 10.08 -11.21 20.16
C ILE A 555 10.17 -9.96 19.26
N PHE A 556 9.74 -8.79 19.73
CA PHE A 556 9.83 -7.54 18.97
C PHE A 556 11.27 -7.10 18.75
N LYS A 557 12.15 -7.25 19.78
CA LYS A 557 13.59 -7.00 19.65
C LYS A 557 14.24 -7.93 18.63
N GLU A 558 14.02 -9.25 18.74
CA GLU A 558 14.58 -10.25 17.82
C GLU A 558 14.12 -10.04 16.38
N SER A 559 12.84 -9.70 16.17
CA SER A 559 12.28 -9.44 14.84
C SER A 559 12.63 -8.07 14.28
N LYS A 560 13.35 -7.23 15.03
CA LYS A 560 13.69 -5.84 14.70
C LYS A 560 12.46 -4.99 14.39
N LYS A 561 11.36 -5.24 15.10
CA LYS A 561 10.12 -4.47 14.95
C LYS A 561 10.23 -3.09 15.65
N ILE A 562 11.01 -3.02 16.72
CA ILE A 562 11.27 -1.82 17.52
C ILE A 562 12.77 -1.54 17.65
#